data_81d4b2d438b09a9eb9160ac47f9279ed
#
_entry.id   81d4b2d438b09a9eb9160ac47f9279ed
#
_cell.length_a   1.000
_cell.length_b   1.000
_cell.length_c   1.000
_cell.angle_alpha   90.00
_cell.angle_beta   90.00
_cell.angle_gamma   90.00
#
_symmetry.space_group_name_H-M   'P 1'
#
loop_
_entity.id
_entity.type
_entity.pdbx_description
1 polymer ?
#
loop_
_entity_poly.entity_id
_entity_poly.type
_entity_poly.pdbx_seq_one_letter_code
_entity_poly.pdbx_strand_id
1 'polypeptide(L)'
;MNRSSGILMPIFSLPSPYGIGTLGKAAYDFADFLAEAGQHYWQMLPLGPTSYGDSPYQSFSTFAGNPYFIDPDLLVEDGLLTKQEVKAYRWGSDPRHVDYGAVYNSRLKLLSKAKKRGWERDREEVTAFVAENARWLPDYALFMACKRHFGMRSWTEWEDEDIRLRRSQLVLEQYRTLLREDVELFTYIQYLFFRQWEALRTYLHGKDIHIIGDLPIYVAMDSADVWAEPENFQLDDRCIPTEVSGVPPDYFSADGQLWGNPLYRWDRMQADGFGWWIRRIDGAGKLYDVIRIDHFRGFESYWAVPYGEATAKNGRWVKGPGMALVGVLTGWFPQLEFIAEDLGYPTPEVAQLLRDSGLPGMKVLEFAFDSRDTSSYLPHSYGENCICYTGTHDNSPLALWRQEADPADIAFAKEYLGLNDEEGFNRGIIRGGMSSVAKLFVAQMQDYLELGAGHRTNEPGTQSGNWQWRLLPGELTPELAEADPHLRPIGLKSNGRDRADARSLFSWKEKDMIRVYEVRRREAARMAQLLGVWEASVRATRLFLSEQEIRRLRSHVPQALAGVDIC
;
A
#
# COMPACT_ATOMS: atom_id res chain seq x y z
N MET A 1 -7.72 -15.71 3.78
CA MET A 1 -6.62 -16.32 2.94
C MET A 1 -6.62 -17.82 3.09
N ASN A 2 -6.60 -18.56 1.98
CA ASN A 2 -6.21 -19.97 1.96
C ASN A 2 -4.68 -20.05 1.94
N ARG A 3 -4.09 -21.21 2.28
CA ARG A 3 -2.65 -21.41 2.21
C ARG A 3 -2.15 -21.23 0.77
N SER A 4 -1.27 -20.26 0.56
CA SER A 4 -0.87 -19.79 -0.77
C SER A 4 0.57 -19.27 -0.76
N SER A 5 1.04 -18.87 -1.96
CA SER A 5 2.30 -18.16 -2.11
C SER A 5 2.14 -16.93 -3.02
N GLY A 6 3.09 -16.03 -2.93
CA GLY A 6 3.17 -14.82 -3.71
C GLY A 6 4.59 -14.33 -3.93
N ILE A 7 4.73 -13.37 -4.80
CA ILE A 7 6.02 -12.75 -5.13
C ILE A 7 5.96 -11.26 -4.82
N LEU A 8 7.00 -10.77 -4.13
CA LEU A 8 7.22 -9.34 -3.93
C LEU A 8 7.96 -8.79 -5.15
N MET A 9 7.29 -7.90 -5.89
CA MET A 9 7.82 -7.25 -7.08
C MET A 9 7.22 -5.85 -7.23
N PRO A 10 7.98 -4.76 -6.98
CA PRO A 10 7.47 -3.41 -7.17
C PRO A 10 7.14 -3.11 -8.63
N ILE A 11 6.13 -2.27 -8.89
CA ILE A 11 5.79 -1.83 -10.26
C ILE A 11 6.98 -1.14 -10.92
N PHE A 12 7.69 -0.26 -10.19
CA PHE A 12 8.86 0.43 -10.76
C PHE A 12 9.96 -0.51 -11.23
N SER A 13 10.02 -1.73 -10.68
CA SER A 13 11.02 -2.75 -11.01
C SER A 13 10.67 -3.57 -12.26
N LEU A 14 9.48 -3.44 -12.82
CA LEU A 14 9.12 -4.13 -14.07
C LEU A 14 9.95 -3.61 -15.26
N PRO A 15 10.26 -4.46 -16.24
CA PRO A 15 10.97 -4.04 -17.46
C PRO A 15 10.08 -3.09 -18.27
N SER A 16 10.67 -2.01 -18.75
CA SER A 16 9.96 -1.02 -19.57
C SER A 16 10.97 -0.19 -20.36
N PRO A 17 10.67 0.22 -21.59
CA PRO A 17 11.52 1.14 -22.35
C PRO A 17 11.42 2.59 -21.82
N TYR A 18 10.61 2.85 -20.80
CA TYR A 18 10.28 4.19 -20.31
C TYR A 18 11.02 4.56 -19.02
N GLY A 19 12.13 3.90 -18.72
CA GLY A 19 13.04 4.21 -17.62
C GLY A 19 12.58 3.79 -16.23
N ILE A 20 11.32 3.38 -16.11
CA ILE A 20 10.67 2.88 -14.89
C ILE A 20 9.58 1.89 -15.30
N GLY A 21 9.29 0.90 -14.47
CA GLY A 21 8.17 -0.01 -14.71
C GLY A 21 6.83 0.72 -14.79
N THR A 22 5.92 0.21 -15.62
CA THR A 22 4.62 0.82 -15.92
C THR A 22 3.49 -0.19 -15.86
N LEU A 23 2.24 0.30 -15.83
CA LEU A 23 1.00 -0.50 -15.85
C LEU A 23 0.67 -1.05 -17.26
N GLY A 24 1.69 -1.15 -18.13
CA GLY A 24 1.55 -1.63 -19.49
C GLY A 24 1.92 -3.11 -19.63
N LYS A 25 2.32 -3.49 -20.86
CA LYS A 25 2.57 -4.89 -21.25
C LYS A 25 3.38 -5.70 -20.23
N ALA A 26 4.44 -5.13 -19.65
CA ALA A 26 5.28 -5.87 -18.71
C ALA A 26 4.55 -6.25 -17.41
N ALA A 27 3.56 -5.45 -16.98
CA ALA A 27 2.73 -5.79 -15.83
C ALA A 27 1.75 -6.93 -16.15
N TYR A 28 1.20 -6.96 -17.36
CA TYR A 28 0.37 -8.07 -17.83
C TYR A 28 1.18 -9.35 -18.04
N ASP A 29 2.39 -9.25 -18.61
CA ASP A 29 3.31 -10.38 -18.77
C ASP A 29 3.71 -10.96 -17.41
N PHE A 30 3.91 -10.11 -16.39
CA PHE A 30 4.21 -10.57 -15.03
C PHE A 30 2.99 -11.25 -14.39
N ALA A 31 1.78 -10.76 -14.63
CA ALA A 31 0.55 -11.43 -14.21
C ALA A 31 0.40 -12.83 -14.83
N ASP A 32 0.75 -12.97 -16.12
CA ASP A 32 0.79 -14.26 -16.80
C ASP A 32 1.82 -15.20 -16.19
N PHE A 33 3.03 -14.71 -15.94
CA PHE A 33 4.09 -15.46 -15.28
C PHE A 33 3.66 -15.95 -13.88
N LEU A 34 3.03 -15.09 -13.06
CA LEU A 34 2.53 -15.48 -11.74
C LEU A 34 1.50 -16.62 -11.83
N ALA A 35 0.56 -16.53 -12.79
CA ALA A 35 -0.45 -17.55 -12.99
C ALA A 35 0.15 -18.88 -13.46
N GLU A 36 1.11 -18.84 -14.38
CA GLU A 36 1.85 -20.02 -14.86
C GLU A 36 2.68 -20.67 -13.75
N ALA A 37 3.31 -19.84 -12.88
CA ALA A 37 4.07 -20.27 -11.71
C ALA A 37 3.17 -20.73 -10.54
N GLY A 38 1.83 -20.66 -10.66
CA GLY A 38 0.90 -21.07 -9.60
C GLY A 38 0.92 -20.15 -8.38
N GLN A 39 1.32 -18.89 -8.57
CA GLN A 39 1.27 -17.87 -7.54
C GLN A 39 -0.12 -17.23 -7.48
N HIS A 40 -0.59 -16.90 -6.27
CA HIS A 40 -1.89 -16.28 -6.06
C HIS A 40 -1.79 -14.85 -5.53
N TYR A 41 -0.59 -14.38 -5.17
CA TYR A 41 -0.40 -13.04 -4.65
C TYR A 41 0.76 -12.32 -5.34
N TRP A 42 0.50 -11.07 -5.68
CA TRP A 42 1.52 -10.11 -6.10
C TRP A 42 1.64 -9.03 -5.02
N GLN A 43 2.75 -9.04 -4.27
CA GLN A 43 3.02 -7.98 -3.32
C GLN A 43 3.74 -6.81 -4.01
N MET A 44 3.19 -5.62 -3.81
CA MET A 44 3.70 -4.37 -4.35
C MET A 44 4.09 -3.42 -3.21
N LEU A 45 4.98 -2.48 -3.49
CA LEU A 45 5.26 -1.32 -2.64
C LEU A 45 4.20 -0.23 -2.87
N PRO A 46 4.12 0.81 -2.01
CA PRO A 46 3.11 1.86 -2.15
C PRO A 46 3.07 2.45 -3.57
N LEU A 47 1.85 2.58 -4.12
CA LEU A 47 1.63 3.04 -5.49
C LEU A 47 1.46 4.56 -5.60
N GLY A 48 1.71 5.30 -4.51
CA GLY A 48 1.57 6.76 -4.48
C GLY A 48 2.66 7.50 -5.25
N PRO A 49 2.42 8.78 -5.60
CA PRO A 49 3.42 9.61 -6.26
C PRO A 49 4.62 9.84 -5.35
N THR A 50 5.82 9.50 -5.83
CA THR A 50 7.05 9.65 -5.08
C THR A 50 7.46 11.11 -4.93
N SER A 51 7.99 11.44 -3.75
CA SER A 51 8.54 12.76 -3.44
C SER A 51 10.06 12.74 -3.38
N TYR A 52 10.65 13.57 -2.54
CA TYR A 52 12.10 13.64 -2.35
C TYR A 52 12.69 12.28 -1.92
N GLY A 53 13.82 11.91 -2.50
CA GLY A 53 14.51 10.64 -2.21
C GLY A 53 13.94 9.43 -2.94
N ASP A 54 12.99 9.62 -3.86
CA ASP A 54 12.39 8.59 -4.73
C ASP A 54 11.68 7.45 -3.96
N SER A 55 11.58 7.57 -2.63
CA SER A 55 10.97 6.57 -1.76
C SER A 55 9.46 6.48 -1.96
N PRO A 56 8.89 5.28 -2.19
CA PRO A 56 7.44 5.10 -2.23
C PRO A 56 6.76 5.35 -0.87
N TYR A 57 7.54 5.36 0.24
CA TYR A 57 7.05 5.64 1.59
C TYR A 57 6.97 7.14 1.91
N GLN A 58 7.57 7.98 1.07
CA GLN A 58 7.49 9.44 1.13
C GLN A 58 6.65 9.93 -0.05
N SER A 59 5.32 9.85 0.06
CA SER A 59 4.41 10.18 -1.01
C SER A 59 3.78 11.56 -0.84
N PHE A 60 3.51 12.23 -1.95
CA PHE A 60 2.71 13.49 -1.98
C PHE A 60 1.23 13.28 -1.63
N SER A 61 0.75 12.05 -1.62
CA SER A 61 -0.61 11.70 -1.19
C SER A 61 -0.74 10.22 -0.90
N THR A 62 -1.50 9.87 0.15
CA THR A 62 -1.87 8.49 0.47
C THR A 62 -2.98 7.94 -0.42
N PHE A 63 -3.64 8.78 -1.23
CA PHE A 63 -4.76 8.41 -2.10
C PHE A 63 -4.41 8.36 -3.58
N ALA A 64 -3.48 9.22 -4.01
CA ALA A 64 -3.16 9.40 -5.41
C ALA A 64 -2.26 8.29 -5.95
N GLY A 65 -2.44 7.97 -7.23
CA GLY A 65 -1.56 7.06 -7.95
C GLY A 65 -0.33 7.74 -8.55
N ASN A 66 0.75 6.98 -8.69
CA ASN A 66 2.02 7.47 -9.21
C ASN A 66 1.94 7.76 -10.71
N PRO A 67 2.12 9.01 -11.16
CA PRO A 67 2.04 9.38 -12.57
C PRO A 67 3.11 8.68 -13.44
N TYR A 68 4.19 8.22 -12.83
CA TYR A 68 5.29 7.58 -13.55
C TYR A 68 4.98 6.14 -13.94
N PHE A 69 3.96 5.51 -13.31
CA PHE A 69 3.49 4.17 -13.66
C PHE A 69 2.49 4.16 -14.83
N ILE A 70 1.94 5.31 -15.23
CA ILE A 70 1.08 5.40 -16.42
C ILE A 70 1.87 4.97 -17.64
N ASP A 71 1.37 3.97 -18.36
CA ASP A 71 2.05 3.42 -19.53
C ASP A 71 1.83 4.29 -20.77
N PRO A 72 2.90 4.75 -21.46
CA PRO A 72 2.78 5.56 -22.66
C PRO A 72 2.24 4.81 -23.88
N ASP A 73 2.47 3.49 -24.02
CA ASP A 73 1.96 2.72 -25.15
C ASP A 73 0.43 2.61 -25.09
N LEU A 74 -0.13 2.38 -23.89
CA LEU A 74 -1.59 2.41 -23.69
C LEU A 74 -2.19 3.79 -24.05
N LEU A 75 -1.47 4.89 -23.78
CA LEU A 75 -1.90 6.22 -24.19
C LEU A 75 -1.81 6.43 -25.72
N VAL A 76 -0.88 5.74 -26.38
CA VAL A 76 -0.80 5.74 -27.84
C VAL A 76 -1.94 4.93 -28.45
N GLU A 77 -2.26 3.78 -27.90
CA GLU A 77 -3.41 2.95 -28.31
C GLU A 77 -4.73 3.70 -28.17
N ASP A 78 -4.88 4.46 -27.09
CA ASP A 78 -6.03 5.34 -26.85
C ASP A 78 -6.06 6.60 -27.75
N GLY A 79 -5.04 6.84 -28.58
CA GLY A 79 -4.94 8.02 -29.43
C GLY A 79 -4.62 9.33 -28.68
N LEU A 80 -4.26 9.24 -27.40
CA LEU A 80 -3.86 10.40 -26.57
C LEU A 80 -2.44 10.87 -26.87
N LEU A 81 -1.59 9.96 -27.33
CA LEU A 81 -0.21 10.22 -27.73
C LEU A 81 0.08 9.60 -29.10
N THR A 82 1.17 10.03 -29.72
CA THR A 82 1.75 9.37 -30.89
C THR A 82 3.06 8.67 -30.51
N LYS A 83 3.40 7.60 -31.23
CA LYS A 83 4.70 6.91 -31.04
C LYS A 83 5.90 7.85 -31.21
N GLN A 84 5.77 8.85 -32.09
CA GLN A 84 6.82 9.84 -32.32
C GLN A 84 7.01 10.75 -31.09
N GLU A 85 5.93 11.16 -30.44
CA GLU A 85 6.01 11.98 -29.23
C GLU A 85 6.66 11.22 -28.06
N VAL A 86 6.35 9.96 -27.90
CA VAL A 86 6.95 9.10 -26.87
C VAL A 86 8.46 8.90 -27.12
N LYS A 87 8.85 8.67 -28.39
CA LYS A 87 10.26 8.50 -28.78
C LYS A 87 11.08 9.80 -28.70
N ALA A 88 10.45 10.95 -28.60
CA ALA A 88 11.13 12.24 -28.49
C ALA A 88 11.78 12.47 -27.10
N TYR A 89 11.49 11.64 -26.12
CA TYR A 89 12.00 11.76 -24.75
C TYR A 89 13.09 10.73 -24.47
N ARG A 90 14.00 11.08 -23.56
CA ARG A 90 14.99 10.16 -23.00
C ARG A 90 14.51 9.68 -21.64
N TRP A 91 14.68 8.38 -21.37
CA TRP A 91 14.14 7.69 -20.21
C TRP A 91 15.23 7.08 -19.30
N GLY A 92 16.49 7.49 -19.49
CA GLY A 92 17.66 6.86 -18.88
C GLY A 92 18.38 5.93 -19.87
N SER A 93 19.57 5.50 -19.49
CA SER A 93 20.42 4.63 -20.32
C SER A 93 20.66 3.25 -19.72
N ASP A 94 20.46 3.09 -18.41
CA ASP A 94 20.62 1.82 -17.71
C ASP A 94 19.26 1.08 -17.63
N PRO A 95 19.14 -0.09 -18.30
CA PRO A 95 17.89 -0.85 -18.22
C PRO A 95 17.70 -1.52 -16.84
N ARG A 96 18.76 -1.69 -16.04
CA ARG A 96 18.75 -2.35 -14.74
C ARG A 96 18.35 -1.41 -13.60
N HIS A 97 18.50 -0.10 -13.78
CA HIS A 97 18.20 0.88 -12.75
C HIS A 97 17.31 2.02 -13.26
N VAL A 98 16.41 2.50 -12.39
CA VAL A 98 15.59 3.67 -12.67
C VAL A 98 16.44 4.92 -12.64
N ASP A 99 16.42 5.71 -13.73
CA ASP A 99 16.91 7.09 -13.74
C ASP A 99 15.74 8.03 -13.43
N TYR A 100 15.49 8.29 -12.15
CA TYR A 100 14.39 9.15 -11.71
C TYR A 100 14.48 10.57 -12.28
N GLY A 101 15.70 11.11 -12.44
CA GLY A 101 15.90 12.42 -13.05
C GLY A 101 15.39 12.47 -14.50
N ALA A 102 15.69 11.47 -15.30
CA ALA A 102 15.19 11.35 -16.68
C ALA A 102 13.66 11.18 -16.70
N VAL A 103 13.12 10.34 -15.81
CA VAL A 103 11.68 10.10 -15.70
C VAL A 103 10.93 11.38 -15.32
N TYR A 104 11.36 12.09 -14.27
CA TYR A 104 10.74 13.33 -13.79
C TYR A 104 10.73 14.42 -14.84
N ASN A 105 11.84 14.60 -15.55
CA ASN A 105 11.98 15.60 -16.60
C ASN A 105 11.13 15.33 -17.85
N SER A 106 10.76 14.08 -18.09
CA SER A 106 10.10 13.63 -19.31
C SER A 106 8.60 13.35 -19.14
N ARG A 107 8.21 12.63 -18.06
CA ARG A 107 6.86 12.07 -17.92
C ARG A 107 5.76 13.13 -17.86
N LEU A 108 5.91 14.15 -17.01
CA LEU A 108 4.88 15.19 -16.89
C LEU A 108 4.68 15.98 -18.19
N LYS A 109 5.76 16.20 -18.96
CA LYS A 109 5.65 16.86 -20.28
C LYS A 109 4.86 16.00 -21.27
N LEU A 110 5.06 14.69 -21.23
CA LEU A 110 4.34 13.75 -22.07
C LEU A 110 2.85 13.69 -21.67
N LEU A 111 2.55 13.56 -20.36
CA LEU A 111 1.19 13.54 -19.85
C LEU A 111 0.43 14.85 -20.10
N SER A 112 1.12 16.00 -20.13
CA SER A 112 0.51 17.27 -20.51
C SER A 112 0.02 17.26 -21.97
N LYS A 113 0.68 16.54 -22.88
CA LYS A 113 0.20 16.36 -24.26
C LYS A 113 -1.03 15.46 -24.32
N ALA A 114 -1.04 14.39 -23.51
CA ALA A 114 -2.19 13.51 -23.39
C ALA A 114 -3.42 14.29 -22.86
N LYS A 115 -3.24 15.12 -21.81
CA LYS A 115 -4.31 15.99 -21.27
C LYS A 115 -4.89 16.91 -22.33
N LYS A 116 -4.05 17.55 -23.14
CA LYS A 116 -4.54 18.47 -24.21
C LYS A 116 -5.47 17.80 -25.22
N ARG A 117 -5.31 16.50 -25.48
CA ARG A 117 -6.18 15.75 -26.39
C ARG A 117 -7.37 15.13 -25.69
N GLY A 118 -7.16 14.65 -24.46
CA GLY A 118 -8.14 13.85 -23.75
C GLY A 118 -9.12 14.64 -22.90
N TRP A 119 -8.75 15.81 -22.39
CA TRP A 119 -9.55 16.53 -21.40
C TRP A 119 -11.00 16.80 -21.82
N GLU A 120 -11.21 17.27 -23.04
CA GLU A 120 -12.55 17.50 -23.57
C GLU A 120 -13.20 16.21 -24.10
N ARG A 121 -12.40 15.28 -24.63
CA ARG A 121 -12.88 14.00 -25.14
C ARG A 121 -13.46 13.14 -24.05
N ASP A 122 -12.75 13.04 -22.91
CA ASP A 122 -13.06 12.17 -21.79
C ASP A 122 -13.81 12.92 -20.67
N ARG A 123 -14.46 14.04 -20.99
CA ARG A 123 -15.06 14.97 -20.02
C ARG A 123 -16.07 14.28 -19.09
N GLU A 124 -16.91 13.41 -19.62
CA GLU A 124 -17.96 12.71 -18.86
C GLU A 124 -17.33 11.76 -17.83
N GLU A 125 -16.38 10.94 -18.27
CA GLU A 125 -15.68 9.99 -17.42
C GLU A 125 -14.82 10.70 -16.36
N VAL A 126 -14.13 11.78 -16.74
CA VAL A 126 -13.36 12.60 -15.80
C VAL A 126 -14.27 13.24 -14.76
N THR A 127 -15.45 13.73 -15.16
CA THR A 127 -16.42 14.32 -14.22
C THR A 127 -16.94 13.27 -13.24
N ALA A 128 -17.25 12.06 -13.71
CA ALA A 128 -17.66 10.95 -12.87
C ALA A 128 -16.53 10.56 -11.89
N PHE A 129 -15.30 10.45 -12.38
CA PHE A 129 -14.12 10.15 -11.56
C PHE A 129 -13.87 11.21 -10.48
N VAL A 130 -14.01 12.50 -10.80
CA VAL A 130 -13.90 13.60 -9.82
C VAL A 130 -14.99 13.51 -8.76
N ALA A 131 -16.22 13.22 -9.14
CA ALA A 131 -17.33 13.07 -8.20
C ALA A 131 -17.11 11.88 -7.25
N GLU A 132 -16.63 10.75 -7.76
CA GLU A 132 -16.32 9.56 -6.96
C GLU A 132 -15.14 9.80 -5.98
N ASN A 133 -14.19 10.65 -6.36
CA ASN A 133 -12.99 10.96 -5.59
C ASN A 133 -13.00 12.37 -4.98
N ALA A 134 -14.19 12.96 -4.79
CA ALA A 134 -14.37 14.34 -4.36
C ALA A 134 -13.75 14.66 -2.98
N ARG A 135 -13.49 13.65 -2.16
CA ARG A 135 -12.96 13.82 -0.80
C ARG A 135 -11.45 14.07 -0.74
N TRP A 136 -10.70 13.77 -1.80
CA TRP A 136 -9.25 13.93 -1.80
C TRP A 136 -8.71 14.57 -3.09
N LEU A 137 -9.27 14.22 -4.25
CA LEU A 137 -8.73 14.60 -5.56
C LEU A 137 -8.67 16.12 -5.81
N PRO A 138 -9.70 16.93 -5.44
CA PRO A 138 -9.62 18.38 -5.63
C PRO A 138 -8.51 19.06 -4.82
N ASP A 139 -8.25 18.58 -3.60
CA ASP A 139 -7.18 19.11 -2.77
C ASP A 139 -5.81 18.63 -3.23
N TYR A 140 -5.68 17.37 -3.63
CA TYR A 140 -4.45 16.85 -4.24
C TYR A 140 -4.09 17.59 -5.54
N ALA A 141 -5.05 17.79 -6.43
CA ALA A 141 -4.80 18.46 -7.70
C ALA A 141 -4.37 19.93 -7.49
N LEU A 142 -5.01 20.62 -6.55
CA LEU A 142 -4.62 21.98 -6.17
C LEU A 142 -3.24 22.00 -5.50
N PHE A 143 -2.97 21.08 -4.57
CA PHE A 143 -1.66 20.95 -3.92
C PHE A 143 -0.53 20.78 -4.94
N MET A 144 -0.68 19.87 -5.89
CA MET A 144 0.32 19.62 -6.93
C MET A 144 0.47 20.80 -7.90
N ALA A 145 -0.63 21.50 -8.22
CA ALA A 145 -0.59 22.73 -9.00
C ALA A 145 0.19 23.84 -8.27
N CYS A 146 -0.06 24.02 -6.98
CA CYS A 146 0.70 24.95 -6.13
C CYS A 146 2.17 24.53 -6.02
N LYS A 147 2.47 23.23 -5.79
CA LYS A 147 3.87 22.76 -5.80
C LYS A 147 4.60 23.14 -7.07
N ARG A 148 3.96 22.93 -8.22
CA ARG A 148 4.54 23.30 -9.50
C ARG A 148 4.74 24.82 -9.63
N HIS A 149 3.76 25.61 -9.19
CA HIS A 149 3.82 27.07 -9.16
C HIS A 149 4.97 27.59 -8.32
N PHE A 150 5.18 27.01 -7.14
CA PHE A 150 6.27 27.37 -6.20
C PHE A 150 7.57 26.57 -6.45
N GLY A 151 7.79 26.04 -7.65
CA GLY A 151 9.04 25.37 -8.04
C GLY A 151 9.33 24.05 -7.35
N MET A 152 8.29 23.28 -7.02
CA MET A 152 8.33 21.99 -6.34
C MET A 152 8.90 22.05 -4.89
N ARG A 153 8.98 23.22 -4.27
CA ARG A 153 9.34 23.37 -2.85
C ARG A 153 8.31 22.70 -1.94
N SER A 154 8.73 22.35 -0.74
CA SER A 154 7.79 21.92 0.30
C SER A 154 6.70 22.97 0.49
N TRP A 155 5.46 22.53 0.76
CA TRP A 155 4.37 23.48 1.01
C TRP A 155 4.63 24.35 2.24
N THR A 156 5.42 23.88 3.20
CA THR A 156 5.85 24.66 4.39
C THR A 156 6.72 25.86 4.04
N GLU A 157 7.28 25.88 2.82
CA GLU A 157 8.17 26.94 2.31
C GLU A 157 7.50 27.83 1.27
N TRP A 158 6.21 27.64 0.97
CA TRP A 158 5.52 28.49 0.01
C TRP A 158 5.47 29.93 0.50
N GLU A 159 5.82 30.86 -0.37
CA GLU A 159 5.97 32.28 -0.04
C GLU A 159 4.63 32.94 0.30
N ASP A 160 3.53 32.52 -0.31
CA ASP A 160 2.21 33.00 0.02
C ASP A 160 1.64 32.23 1.22
N GLU A 161 1.59 32.89 2.37
CA GLU A 161 1.12 32.31 3.61
C GLU A 161 -0.36 31.95 3.58
N ASP A 162 -1.19 32.69 2.82
CA ASP A 162 -2.62 32.45 2.80
C ASP A 162 -2.96 31.10 2.16
N ILE A 163 -2.30 30.74 1.06
CA ILE A 163 -2.47 29.41 0.44
C ILE A 163 -1.72 28.34 1.25
N ARG A 164 -0.55 28.65 1.77
CA ARG A 164 0.23 27.73 2.60
C ARG A 164 -0.57 27.22 3.78
N LEU A 165 -1.26 28.10 4.50
CA LEU A 165 -2.06 27.80 5.69
C LEU A 165 -3.55 27.61 5.38
N ARG A 166 -3.97 27.60 4.11
CA ARG A 166 -5.37 27.44 3.68
C ARG A 166 -6.33 28.38 4.43
N ARG A 167 -5.92 29.66 4.57
CA ARG A 167 -6.60 30.67 5.43
C ARG A 167 -8.11 30.79 5.18
N SER A 168 -8.58 30.59 3.95
CA SER A 168 -9.99 30.67 3.63
C SER A 168 -10.34 29.93 2.34
N GLN A 169 -11.60 29.57 2.18
CA GLN A 169 -12.13 28.98 0.95
C GLN A 169 -11.93 29.93 -0.26
N LEU A 170 -11.99 31.24 -0.04
CA LEU A 170 -11.78 32.23 -1.09
C LEU A 170 -10.35 32.15 -1.67
N VAL A 171 -9.34 31.99 -0.83
CA VAL A 171 -7.94 31.81 -1.27
C VAL A 171 -7.80 30.53 -2.10
N LEU A 172 -8.40 29.43 -1.65
CA LEU A 172 -8.39 28.17 -2.40
C LEU A 172 -9.01 28.34 -3.80
N GLU A 173 -10.16 29.03 -3.91
CA GLU A 173 -10.83 29.27 -5.20
C GLU A 173 -10.02 30.22 -6.11
N GLN A 174 -9.36 31.22 -5.54
CA GLN A 174 -8.44 32.09 -6.28
C GLN A 174 -7.30 31.29 -6.90
N TYR A 175 -6.65 30.40 -6.11
CA TYR A 175 -5.57 29.54 -6.61
C TYR A 175 -6.07 28.48 -7.60
N ARG A 176 -7.27 27.89 -7.41
CA ARG A 176 -7.88 27.01 -8.41
C ARG A 176 -8.12 27.71 -9.75
N THR A 177 -8.51 28.98 -9.70
CA THR A 177 -8.70 29.80 -10.89
C THR A 177 -7.37 30.16 -11.55
N LEU A 178 -6.41 30.63 -10.75
CA LEU A 178 -5.07 31.01 -11.20
C LEU A 178 -4.32 29.85 -11.86
N LEU A 179 -4.40 28.66 -11.25
CA LEU A 179 -3.65 27.47 -11.65
C LEU A 179 -4.53 26.43 -12.36
N ARG A 180 -5.63 26.86 -12.95
CA ARG A 180 -6.65 25.98 -13.56
C ARG A 180 -6.05 24.92 -14.48
N GLU A 181 -5.13 25.28 -15.37
CA GLU A 181 -4.51 24.36 -16.32
C GLU A 181 -3.73 23.23 -15.62
N ASP A 182 -3.05 23.53 -14.51
CA ASP A 182 -2.30 22.56 -13.73
C ASP A 182 -3.23 21.72 -12.85
N VAL A 183 -4.27 22.30 -12.26
CA VAL A 183 -5.32 21.55 -11.54
C VAL A 183 -5.98 20.52 -12.46
N GLU A 184 -6.39 20.93 -13.66
CA GLU A 184 -6.93 20.04 -14.67
C GLU A 184 -5.93 18.95 -15.09
N LEU A 185 -4.63 19.31 -15.21
CA LEU A 185 -3.58 18.35 -15.55
C LEU A 185 -3.44 17.26 -14.48
N PHE A 186 -3.31 17.64 -13.22
CA PHE A 186 -3.15 16.65 -12.14
C PHE A 186 -4.42 15.84 -11.91
N THR A 187 -5.60 16.42 -12.11
CA THR A 187 -6.87 15.69 -12.12
C THR A 187 -6.89 14.63 -13.23
N TYR A 188 -6.53 15.01 -14.45
CA TYR A 188 -6.52 14.10 -15.61
C TYR A 188 -5.47 13.00 -15.49
N ILE A 189 -4.30 13.30 -14.90
CA ILE A 189 -3.26 12.31 -14.60
C ILE A 189 -3.81 11.23 -13.67
N GLN A 190 -4.55 11.61 -12.64
CA GLN A 190 -5.14 10.62 -11.73
C GLN A 190 -6.21 9.78 -12.41
N TYR A 191 -7.06 10.38 -13.23
CA TYR A 191 -8.02 9.64 -14.07
C TYR A 191 -7.31 8.59 -14.95
N LEU A 192 -6.22 8.96 -15.63
CA LEU A 192 -5.45 8.03 -16.47
C LEU A 192 -4.81 6.91 -15.67
N PHE A 193 -4.24 7.22 -14.49
CA PHE A 193 -3.67 6.22 -13.62
C PHE A 193 -4.71 5.20 -13.19
N PHE A 194 -5.82 5.65 -12.60
CA PHE A 194 -6.84 4.74 -12.09
C PHE A 194 -7.50 3.92 -13.18
N ARG A 195 -7.68 4.46 -14.37
CA ARG A 195 -8.18 3.72 -15.53
C ARG A 195 -7.25 2.58 -15.94
N GLN A 196 -5.94 2.82 -16.01
CA GLN A 196 -4.96 1.75 -16.32
C GLN A 196 -4.84 0.75 -15.17
N TRP A 197 -4.87 1.22 -13.93
CA TRP A 197 -4.82 0.38 -12.75
C TRP A 197 -6.02 -0.57 -12.66
N GLU A 198 -7.23 -0.07 -12.84
CA GLU A 198 -8.44 -0.89 -12.79
C GLU A 198 -8.46 -1.97 -13.87
N ALA A 199 -7.97 -1.64 -15.07
CA ALA A 199 -7.82 -2.62 -16.15
C ALA A 199 -6.84 -3.74 -15.77
N LEU A 200 -5.67 -3.39 -15.21
CA LEU A 200 -4.68 -4.37 -14.74
C LEU A 200 -5.23 -5.19 -13.57
N ARG A 201 -5.86 -4.56 -12.58
CA ARG A 201 -6.46 -5.25 -11.43
C ARG A 201 -7.53 -6.25 -11.86
N THR A 202 -8.41 -5.86 -12.80
CA THR A 202 -9.41 -6.76 -13.38
C THR A 202 -8.76 -7.96 -14.08
N TYR A 203 -7.67 -7.73 -14.80
CA TYR A 203 -6.90 -8.80 -15.44
C TYR A 203 -6.29 -9.78 -14.43
N LEU A 204 -5.68 -9.27 -13.35
CA LEU A 204 -5.13 -10.08 -12.25
C LEU A 204 -6.19 -10.93 -11.59
N HIS A 205 -7.35 -10.35 -11.26
CA HIS A 205 -8.48 -11.08 -10.67
C HIS A 205 -9.01 -12.18 -11.62
N GLY A 206 -9.01 -11.92 -12.93
CA GLY A 206 -9.37 -12.93 -13.94
C GLY A 206 -8.43 -14.14 -13.96
N LYS A 207 -7.25 -14.04 -13.34
CA LYS A 207 -6.24 -15.08 -13.19
C LYS A 207 -6.13 -15.63 -11.76
N ASP A 208 -7.03 -15.24 -10.86
CA ASP A 208 -7.00 -15.61 -9.43
C ASP A 208 -5.72 -15.10 -8.72
N ILE A 209 -5.25 -13.90 -9.11
CA ILE A 209 -4.12 -13.23 -8.50
C ILE A 209 -4.63 -12.01 -7.72
N HIS A 210 -4.31 -11.98 -6.43
CA HIS A 210 -4.66 -10.91 -5.51
C HIS A 210 -3.47 -10.00 -5.24
N ILE A 211 -3.76 -8.74 -4.97
CA ILE A 211 -2.74 -7.72 -4.78
C ILE A 211 -2.54 -7.46 -3.29
N ILE A 212 -1.31 -7.65 -2.80
CA ILE A 212 -0.91 -7.17 -1.48
C ILE A 212 -0.27 -5.81 -1.66
N GLY A 213 -0.91 -4.77 -1.12
CA GLY A 213 -0.37 -3.43 -1.09
C GLY A 213 0.27 -3.10 0.25
N ASP A 214 1.17 -2.15 0.23
CA ASP A 214 1.86 -1.67 1.42
C ASP A 214 1.34 -0.29 1.82
N LEU A 215 0.98 -0.14 3.08
CA LEU A 215 0.43 1.09 3.64
C LEU A 215 1.34 1.60 4.76
N PRO A 216 2.19 2.62 4.49
CA PRO A 216 3.00 3.25 5.53
C PRO A 216 2.12 3.78 6.65
N ILE A 217 2.48 3.54 7.92
CA ILE A 217 1.69 4.07 9.05
C ILE A 217 1.61 5.59 8.99
N TYR A 218 2.70 6.27 8.65
CA TYR A 218 2.76 7.74 8.55
C TYR A 218 2.60 8.22 7.11
N VAL A 219 2.36 9.52 6.97
CA VAL A 219 2.37 10.24 5.69
C VAL A 219 3.48 11.27 5.68
N ALA A 220 3.96 11.64 4.51
CA ALA A 220 5.00 12.65 4.39
C ALA A 220 4.50 14.03 4.85
N MET A 221 5.37 14.81 5.52
CA MET A 221 5.04 16.19 5.87
C MET A 221 4.70 17.02 4.62
N ASP A 222 5.47 16.82 3.54
CA ASP A 222 5.23 17.46 2.25
C ASP A 222 4.24 16.66 1.41
N SER A 223 2.98 16.60 1.88
CA SER A 223 1.88 15.89 1.22
C SER A 223 0.59 16.70 1.21
N ALA A 224 -0.28 16.38 0.26
CA ALA A 224 -1.64 16.91 0.21
C ALA A 224 -2.44 16.53 1.45
N ASP A 225 -2.17 15.37 2.03
CA ASP A 225 -2.85 14.86 3.24
C ASP A 225 -2.63 15.79 4.44
N VAL A 226 -1.37 16.18 4.70
CA VAL A 226 -1.03 17.07 5.82
C VAL A 226 -1.46 18.50 5.51
N TRP A 227 -1.26 18.97 4.28
CA TRP A 227 -1.67 20.31 3.87
C TRP A 227 -3.18 20.51 3.90
N ALA A 228 -3.96 19.50 3.52
CA ALA A 228 -5.42 19.59 3.46
C ALA A 228 -6.09 19.48 4.84
N GLU A 229 -5.59 18.63 5.71
CA GLU A 229 -6.17 18.34 7.02
C GLU A 229 -5.11 18.41 8.15
N PRO A 230 -4.41 19.56 8.32
CA PRO A 230 -3.30 19.70 9.27
C PRO A 230 -3.71 19.47 10.73
N GLU A 231 -4.99 19.65 11.04
CA GLU A 231 -5.54 19.40 12.37
C GLU A 231 -5.48 17.94 12.82
N ASN A 232 -5.28 17.00 11.92
CA ASN A 232 -5.10 15.59 12.24
C ASN A 232 -3.68 15.24 12.71
N PHE A 233 -2.76 16.21 12.64
CA PHE A 233 -1.34 16.01 12.93
C PHE A 233 -0.88 16.91 14.08
N GLN A 234 0.20 16.52 14.75
CA GLN A 234 0.81 17.27 15.85
C GLN A 234 1.65 18.43 15.31
N LEU A 235 0.96 19.48 14.85
CA LEU A 235 1.54 20.70 14.30
C LEU A 235 1.19 21.89 15.19
N ASP A 236 2.05 22.90 15.17
CA ASP A 236 1.77 24.20 15.79
C ASP A 236 0.89 25.09 14.87
N ASP A 237 0.57 26.31 15.31
CA ASP A 237 -0.25 27.27 14.57
C ASP A 237 0.37 27.72 13.24
N ARG A 238 1.64 27.43 13.00
CA ARG A 238 2.36 27.69 11.76
C ARG A 238 2.49 26.45 10.89
N CYS A 239 1.84 25.37 11.30
CA CYS A 239 1.93 24.05 10.68
C CYS A 239 3.34 23.46 10.71
N ILE A 240 4.14 23.76 11.76
CA ILE A 240 5.43 23.13 12.01
C ILE A 240 5.21 21.95 12.95
N PRO A 241 5.79 20.76 12.68
CA PRO A 241 5.70 19.62 13.58
C PRO A 241 6.27 19.97 14.97
N THR A 242 5.61 19.54 16.03
CA THR A 242 6.14 19.62 17.38
C THR A 242 7.05 18.44 17.69
N GLU A 243 6.65 17.28 17.22
CA GLU A 243 7.41 16.02 17.26
C GLU A 243 7.23 15.28 15.94
N VAL A 244 8.19 14.43 15.61
CA VAL A 244 8.20 13.63 14.38
C VAL A 244 8.45 12.17 14.69
N SER A 245 8.12 11.30 13.72
CA SER A 245 8.30 9.87 13.84
C SER A 245 9.75 9.43 13.68
N GLY A 246 10.07 8.32 14.31
CA GLY A 246 11.34 7.64 14.20
C GLY A 246 11.32 6.26 14.86
N VAL A 247 12.51 5.69 14.99
CA VAL A 247 12.78 4.45 15.75
C VAL A 247 13.94 4.71 16.70
N PRO A 248 13.90 4.21 17.93
CA PRO A 248 14.99 4.42 18.87
C PRO A 248 16.30 3.79 18.39
N PRO A 249 17.44 4.20 18.95
CA PRO A 249 18.69 3.48 18.79
C PRO A 249 18.54 1.99 19.12
N ASP A 250 19.09 1.16 18.27
CA ASP A 250 19.10 -0.29 18.43
C ASP A 250 20.48 -0.86 18.07
N TYR A 251 20.57 -2.20 17.98
CA TYR A 251 21.81 -2.87 17.61
C TYR A 251 22.27 -2.55 16.18
N PHE A 252 21.34 -2.25 15.27
CA PHE A 252 21.62 -1.95 13.86
C PHE A 252 21.93 -0.48 13.60
N SER A 253 21.39 0.43 14.42
CA SER A 253 21.60 1.87 14.29
C SER A 253 21.81 2.54 15.63
N ALA A 254 23.05 2.94 15.91
CA ALA A 254 23.42 3.66 17.14
C ALA A 254 22.75 5.05 17.29
N ASP A 255 22.25 5.63 16.20
CA ASP A 255 21.55 6.91 16.15
C ASP A 255 20.03 6.76 16.05
N GLY A 256 19.53 5.51 15.93
CA GLY A 256 18.16 5.20 15.57
C GLY A 256 17.86 5.62 14.13
N GLN A 257 16.59 5.65 13.78
CA GLN A 257 16.14 6.11 12.48
C GLN A 257 15.20 7.30 12.66
N LEU A 258 15.58 8.45 12.14
CA LEU A 258 14.74 9.65 12.13
C LEU A 258 13.97 9.70 10.82
N TRP A 259 12.68 9.33 10.85
CA TRP A 259 11.84 9.31 9.64
C TRP A 259 11.28 10.69 9.29
N GLY A 260 11.05 11.53 10.31
CA GLY A 260 10.65 12.92 10.10
C GLY A 260 9.19 13.16 9.71
N ASN A 261 8.35 12.12 9.66
CA ASN A 261 6.93 12.26 9.38
C ASN A 261 6.21 12.92 10.56
N PRO A 262 5.19 13.75 10.34
CA PRO A 262 4.38 14.33 11.42
C PRO A 262 3.59 13.23 12.13
N LEU A 263 3.48 13.35 13.45
CA LEU A 263 2.72 12.42 14.28
C LEU A 263 1.23 12.76 14.26
N TYR A 264 0.38 11.75 14.43
CA TYR A 264 -1.07 11.92 14.46
C TYR A 264 -1.57 12.49 15.78
N ARG A 265 -2.63 13.26 15.73
CA ARG A 265 -3.45 13.64 16.90
C ARG A 265 -4.48 12.55 17.17
N TRP A 266 -4.03 11.47 17.80
CA TRP A 266 -4.87 10.31 18.09
C TRP A 266 -6.08 10.63 18.98
N ASP A 267 -5.95 11.61 19.89
CA ASP A 267 -7.03 12.14 20.71
C ASP A 267 -8.19 12.70 19.86
N ARG A 268 -7.84 13.52 18.87
CA ARG A 268 -8.80 14.11 17.95
C ARG A 268 -9.41 13.07 17.01
N MET A 269 -8.56 12.22 16.42
CA MET A 269 -9.02 11.16 15.51
C MET A 269 -9.96 10.16 16.21
N GLN A 270 -9.71 9.84 17.47
CA GLN A 270 -10.59 8.98 18.25
C GLN A 270 -11.92 9.67 18.55
N ALA A 271 -11.90 10.99 18.81
CA ALA A 271 -13.11 11.77 19.08
C ALA A 271 -14.05 11.85 17.87
N ASP A 272 -13.49 11.83 16.64
CA ASP A 272 -14.28 11.83 15.39
C ASP A 272 -14.55 10.40 14.84
N GLY A 273 -14.19 9.35 15.58
CA GLY A 273 -14.38 7.96 15.17
C GLY A 273 -13.38 7.48 14.13
N PHE A 274 -12.19 8.08 14.06
CA PHE A 274 -11.12 7.76 13.11
C PHE A 274 -11.49 7.98 11.63
N GLY A 275 -12.30 8.98 11.35
CA GLY A 275 -12.83 9.24 10.01
C GLY A 275 -11.76 9.37 8.93
N TRP A 276 -10.62 9.99 9.24
CA TRP A 276 -9.49 10.08 8.31
C TRP A 276 -8.90 8.70 7.97
N TRP A 277 -8.70 7.83 8.96
CA TRP A 277 -8.20 6.47 8.76
C TRP A 277 -9.19 5.58 8.00
N ILE A 278 -10.49 5.74 8.25
CA ILE A 278 -11.52 5.03 7.47
C ILE A 278 -11.41 5.42 5.99
N ARG A 279 -11.29 6.72 5.67
CA ARG A 279 -11.11 7.16 4.28
C ARG A 279 -9.81 6.63 3.67
N ARG A 280 -8.73 6.57 4.45
CA ARG A 280 -7.43 6.06 3.99
C ARG A 280 -7.52 4.59 3.62
N ILE A 281 -8.14 3.76 4.47
CA ILE A 281 -8.32 2.33 4.18
C ILE A 281 -9.30 2.13 3.01
N ASP A 282 -10.37 2.92 2.91
CA ASP A 282 -11.27 2.89 1.75
C ASP A 282 -10.52 3.17 0.43
N GLY A 283 -9.66 4.20 0.43
CA GLY A 283 -8.80 4.49 -0.71
C GLY A 283 -7.81 3.37 -1.03
N ALA A 284 -7.15 2.79 -0.02
CA ALA A 284 -6.24 1.66 -0.19
C ALA A 284 -6.97 0.40 -0.71
N GLY A 285 -8.19 0.13 -0.27
CA GLY A 285 -9.02 -0.99 -0.74
C GLY A 285 -9.45 -0.89 -2.20
N LYS A 286 -9.41 0.32 -2.79
CA LYS A 286 -9.59 0.49 -4.25
C LYS A 286 -8.36 0.05 -5.04
N LEU A 287 -7.20 0.07 -4.40
CA LEU A 287 -5.93 -0.34 -5.01
C LEU A 287 -5.60 -1.80 -4.72
N TYR A 288 -5.84 -2.28 -3.52
CA TYR A 288 -5.31 -3.54 -2.99
C TYR A 288 -6.43 -4.47 -2.51
N ASP A 289 -6.18 -5.77 -2.51
CA ASP A 289 -7.06 -6.80 -1.95
C ASP A 289 -6.66 -7.15 -0.51
N VAL A 290 -5.36 -7.06 -0.23
CA VAL A 290 -4.75 -7.25 1.08
C VAL A 290 -3.90 -6.04 1.40
N ILE A 291 -4.03 -5.47 2.59
CA ILE A 291 -3.27 -4.30 3.03
C ILE A 291 -2.25 -4.72 4.09
N ARG A 292 -0.96 -4.64 3.75
CA ARG A 292 0.11 -4.73 4.73
C ARG A 292 0.23 -3.37 5.42
N ILE A 293 -0.05 -3.35 6.71
CA ILE A 293 0.14 -2.15 7.54
C ILE A 293 1.60 -2.14 7.98
N ASP A 294 2.36 -1.24 7.39
CA ASP A 294 3.75 -1.01 7.72
C ASP A 294 3.89 -0.38 9.10
N HIS A 295 4.88 -0.83 9.88
CA HIS A 295 5.13 -0.40 11.25
C HIS A 295 3.89 -0.52 12.17
N PHE A 296 3.17 -1.65 12.13
CA PHE A 296 1.94 -1.89 12.89
C PHE A 296 2.13 -1.67 14.41
N ARG A 297 3.35 -1.91 14.92
CA ARG A 297 3.65 -1.63 16.34
C ARG A 297 3.37 -0.19 16.75
N GLY A 298 3.44 0.77 15.83
CA GLY A 298 3.16 2.18 16.06
C GLY A 298 1.72 2.44 16.52
N PHE A 299 0.80 1.50 16.29
CA PHE A 299 -0.55 1.58 16.86
C PHE A 299 -0.57 1.23 18.35
N GLU A 300 0.38 0.44 18.84
CA GLU A 300 0.54 0.17 20.27
C GLU A 300 1.31 1.30 20.95
N SER A 301 2.51 1.59 20.47
CA SER A 301 3.36 2.69 20.89
C SER A 301 4.34 3.07 19.78
N TYR A 302 4.56 4.35 19.64
CA TYR A 302 5.43 4.92 18.63
C TYR A 302 6.54 5.77 19.27
N TRP A 303 7.66 5.91 18.57
CA TRP A 303 8.79 6.70 19.00
C TRP A 303 8.63 8.13 18.50
N ALA A 304 8.42 9.07 19.42
CA ALA A 304 8.25 10.48 19.15
C ALA A 304 9.58 11.21 19.41
N VAL A 305 10.10 11.90 18.41
CA VAL A 305 11.34 12.65 18.44
C VAL A 305 11.02 14.15 18.35
N PRO A 306 11.56 15.02 19.22
CA PRO A 306 11.35 16.46 19.10
C PRO A 306 11.75 16.97 17.71
N TYR A 307 10.93 17.83 17.12
CA TYR A 307 11.24 18.39 15.80
C TYR A 307 12.53 19.21 15.83
N GLY A 308 13.38 19.01 14.83
CA GLY A 308 14.68 19.68 14.71
C GLY A 308 15.87 18.90 15.28
N GLU A 309 15.64 17.75 15.92
CA GLU A 309 16.73 16.83 16.29
C GLU A 309 17.41 16.25 15.04
N ALA A 310 18.73 16.04 15.14
CA ALA A 310 19.52 15.47 14.04
C ALA A 310 19.46 13.93 13.98
N THR A 311 19.09 13.28 15.08
CA THR A 311 19.02 11.83 15.22
C THR A 311 17.79 11.43 16.03
N ALA A 312 17.47 10.14 16.08
CA ALA A 312 16.33 9.66 16.86
C ALA A 312 16.64 9.39 18.35
N LYS A 313 17.85 9.73 18.84
CA LYS A 313 18.29 9.42 20.22
C LYS A 313 17.42 10.04 21.31
N ASN A 314 17.00 11.28 21.13
CA ASN A 314 16.29 12.06 22.15
C ASN A 314 14.78 11.89 22.07
N GLY A 315 14.29 10.75 21.54
CA GLY A 315 12.89 10.46 21.48
C GLY A 315 12.33 9.83 22.78
N ARG A 316 11.03 9.56 22.74
CA ARG A 316 10.30 8.88 23.82
C ARG A 316 9.20 7.99 23.26
N TRP A 317 8.89 6.90 23.97
CA TRP A 317 7.73 6.09 23.64
C TRP A 317 6.43 6.80 24.02
N VAL A 318 5.49 6.83 23.08
CA VAL A 318 4.14 7.38 23.27
C VAL A 318 3.12 6.32 22.89
N LYS A 319 2.08 6.19 23.71
CA LYS A 319 1.01 5.20 23.48
C LYS A 319 0.21 5.55 22.24
N GLY A 320 -0.02 4.57 21.39
CA GLY A 320 -0.87 4.67 20.21
C GLY A 320 -2.34 4.36 20.49
N PRO A 321 -3.21 4.38 19.47
CA PRO A 321 -4.65 4.15 19.61
C PRO A 321 -5.03 2.69 19.88
N GLY A 322 -4.14 1.73 19.61
CA GLY A 322 -4.34 0.29 19.85
C GLY A 322 -5.60 -0.26 19.19
N MET A 323 -6.29 -1.13 19.93
CA MET A 323 -7.53 -1.76 19.46
C MET A 323 -8.68 -0.78 19.19
N ALA A 324 -8.62 0.45 19.73
CA ALA A 324 -9.63 1.47 19.42
C ALA A 324 -9.65 1.80 17.92
N LEU A 325 -8.47 1.88 17.27
CA LEU A 325 -8.37 2.07 15.82
C LEU A 325 -8.54 0.75 15.07
N VAL A 326 -7.77 -0.28 15.43
CA VAL A 326 -7.75 -1.57 14.69
C VAL A 326 -9.15 -2.17 14.63
N GLY A 327 -9.91 -2.14 15.74
CA GLY A 327 -11.29 -2.63 15.78
C GLY A 327 -12.25 -1.83 14.89
N VAL A 328 -12.02 -0.52 14.73
CA VAL A 328 -12.78 0.31 13.78
C VAL A 328 -12.46 -0.10 12.34
N LEU A 329 -11.18 -0.22 11.98
CA LEU A 329 -10.78 -0.56 10.62
C LEU A 329 -11.28 -1.94 10.19
N THR A 330 -11.06 -2.96 11.01
CA THR A 330 -11.53 -4.32 10.71
C THR A 330 -13.05 -4.44 10.71
N GLY A 331 -13.74 -3.65 11.54
CA GLY A 331 -15.19 -3.61 11.59
C GLY A 331 -15.82 -2.90 10.38
N TRP A 332 -15.19 -1.84 9.87
CA TRP A 332 -15.67 -1.11 8.69
C TRP A 332 -15.39 -1.86 7.38
N PHE A 333 -14.29 -2.61 7.33
CA PHE A 333 -13.82 -3.28 6.10
C PHE A 333 -13.69 -4.79 6.31
N PRO A 334 -14.78 -5.51 6.64
CA PRO A 334 -14.71 -6.95 6.89
C PRO A 334 -14.36 -7.77 5.63
N GLN A 335 -14.45 -7.15 4.45
CA GLN A 335 -14.06 -7.75 3.17
C GLN A 335 -12.59 -7.59 2.84
N LEU A 336 -11.88 -6.66 3.49
CA LEU A 336 -10.45 -6.46 3.30
C LEU A 336 -9.64 -7.36 4.24
N GLU A 337 -8.57 -7.91 3.73
CA GLU A 337 -7.59 -8.62 4.53
C GLU A 337 -6.43 -7.70 4.91
N PHE A 338 -5.89 -7.88 6.11
CA PHE A 338 -4.79 -7.08 6.62
C PHE A 338 -3.63 -7.98 7.02
N ILE A 339 -2.40 -7.49 6.85
CA ILE A 339 -1.17 -8.06 7.38
C ILE A 339 -0.56 -7.00 8.31
N ALA A 340 -0.21 -7.40 9.53
CA ALA A 340 0.47 -6.53 10.46
C ALA A 340 1.99 -6.71 10.33
N GLU A 341 2.70 -5.64 9.98
CA GLU A 341 4.16 -5.66 10.07
C GLU A 341 4.56 -5.44 11.55
N ASP A 342 4.91 -6.54 12.21
CA ASP A 342 5.27 -6.62 13.63
C ASP A 342 6.78 -6.84 13.84
N LEU A 343 7.58 -6.49 12.85
CA LEU A 343 9.05 -6.60 12.89
C LEU A 343 9.66 -5.52 13.79
N GLY A 344 10.93 -5.68 14.13
CA GLY A 344 11.69 -4.74 14.94
C GLY A 344 11.63 -5.05 16.44
N TYR A 345 11.33 -4.07 17.29
CA TYR A 345 11.45 -4.18 18.74
C TYR A 345 10.24 -4.90 19.38
N PRO A 346 10.30 -6.20 19.65
CA PRO A 346 9.17 -6.94 20.21
C PRO A 346 8.94 -6.56 21.66
N THR A 347 7.68 -6.23 22.02
CA THR A 347 7.26 -6.09 23.42
C THR A 347 6.02 -6.94 23.69
N PRO A 348 5.78 -7.35 24.96
CA PRO A 348 4.58 -8.11 25.30
C PRO A 348 3.28 -7.41 24.89
N GLU A 349 3.25 -6.07 24.95
CA GLU A 349 2.09 -5.24 24.60
C GLU A 349 1.81 -5.26 23.08
N VAL A 350 2.85 -5.18 22.25
CA VAL A 350 2.73 -5.31 20.79
C VAL A 350 2.24 -6.71 20.43
N ALA A 351 2.81 -7.73 21.03
CA ALA A 351 2.36 -9.11 20.84
C ALA A 351 0.90 -9.31 21.29
N GLN A 352 0.47 -8.63 22.37
CA GLN A 352 -0.92 -8.66 22.81
C GLN A 352 -1.84 -7.96 21.82
N LEU A 353 -1.47 -6.76 21.32
CA LEU A 353 -2.23 -6.05 20.30
C LEU A 353 -2.42 -6.91 19.04
N LEU A 354 -1.36 -7.58 18.59
CA LEU A 354 -1.42 -8.48 17.43
C LEU A 354 -2.41 -9.64 17.69
N ARG A 355 -2.35 -10.30 18.86
CA ARG A 355 -3.30 -11.37 19.22
C ARG A 355 -4.74 -10.86 19.25
N ASP A 356 -4.98 -9.71 19.90
CA ASP A 356 -6.31 -9.14 20.06
C ASP A 356 -6.91 -8.68 18.73
N SER A 357 -6.07 -8.24 17.80
CA SER A 357 -6.47 -7.86 16.45
C SER A 357 -6.87 -9.04 15.56
N GLY A 358 -6.35 -10.24 15.85
CA GLY A 358 -6.51 -11.41 15.00
C GLY A 358 -5.79 -11.33 13.64
N LEU A 359 -5.02 -10.26 13.40
CA LEU A 359 -4.28 -10.08 12.16
C LEU A 359 -3.07 -11.01 12.09
N PRO A 360 -2.69 -11.52 10.90
CA PRO A 360 -1.44 -12.24 10.75
C PRO A 360 -0.25 -11.27 10.86
N GLY A 361 0.74 -11.65 11.67
CA GLY A 361 2.05 -11.01 11.73
C GLY A 361 3.02 -11.59 10.69
N MET A 362 4.22 -11.03 10.63
CA MET A 362 5.24 -11.39 9.66
C MET A 362 6.34 -12.26 10.29
N LYS A 363 6.87 -13.18 9.50
CA LYS A 363 8.04 -14.01 9.83
C LYS A 363 9.04 -13.92 8.69
N VAL A 364 10.24 -13.45 8.98
CA VAL A 364 11.32 -13.26 8.00
C VAL A 364 12.40 -14.30 8.23
N LEU A 365 12.68 -15.11 7.21
CA LEU A 365 13.65 -16.21 7.32
C LEU A 365 15.09 -15.73 7.54
N GLU A 366 15.48 -14.59 6.98
CA GLU A 366 16.81 -14.02 7.25
C GLU A 366 17.06 -13.71 8.73
N PHE A 367 15.96 -13.44 9.50
CA PHE A 367 16.06 -13.24 10.95
C PHE A 367 15.99 -14.54 11.75
N ALA A 368 15.68 -15.67 11.09
CA ALA A 368 15.50 -16.94 11.76
C ALA A 368 16.82 -17.61 12.16
N PHE A 369 17.89 -17.33 11.44
CA PHE A 369 19.13 -18.10 11.50
C PHE A 369 20.26 -17.41 12.26
N ASP A 370 19.93 -16.59 13.27
CA ASP A 370 20.94 -16.10 14.22
C ASP A 370 21.44 -17.26 15.08
N SER A 371 22.69 -17.66 14.87
CA SER A 371 23.30 -18.79 15.57
C SER A 371 23.56 -18.52 17.07
N ARG A 372 23.37 -17.28 17.52
CA ARG A 372 23.64 -16.83 18.90
C ARG A 372 22.38 -16.81 19.76
N ASP A 373 21.19 -16.88 19.17
CA ASP A 373 19.93 -16.75 19.87
C ASP A 373 18.86 -17.74 19.36
N THR A 374 17.91 -18.08 20.25
CA THR A 374 16.73 -18.88 19.90
C THR A 374 15.68 -17.99 19.26
N SER A 375 15.62 -18.00 17.93
CA SER A 375 14.71 -17.15 17.19
C SER A 375 13.29 -17.69 17.15
N SER A 376 12.30 -16.82 17.43
CA SER A 376 10.87 -17.09 17.18
C SER A 376 10.51 -17.08 15.69
N TYR A 377 11.49 -16.78 14.83
CA TYR A 377 11.35 -16.79 13.36
C TYR A 377 11.68 -18.14 12.73
N LEU A 378 12.10 -19.15 13.51
CA LEU A 378 12.31 -20.50 12.98
C LEU A 378 10.98 -21.14 12.57
N PRO A 379 10.87 -21.72 11.36
CA PRO A 379 9.64 -22.28 10.81
C PRO A 379 8.85 -23.24 11.71
N HIS A 380 9.54 -24.03 12.54
CA HIS A 380 8.88 -24.96 13.47
C HIS A 380 8.14 -24.27 14.63
N SER A 381 8.45 -22.98 14.89
CA SER A 381 7.82 -22.18 15.96
C SER A 381 6.61 -21.39 15.49
N TYR A 382 6.25 -21.44 14.18
CA TYR A 382 5.16 -20.65 13.64
C TYR A 382 3.79 -21.15 14.12
N GLY A 383 2.88 -20.18 14.33
CA GLY A 383 1.44 -20.45 14.26
C GLY A 383 0.96 -20.32 12.82
N GLU A 384 -0.20 -20.89 12.51
CA GLU A 384 -0.76 -20.80 11.16
C GLU A 384 -1.09 -19.36 10.73
N ASN A 385 -1.48 -18.50 11.67
CA ASN A 385 -1.86 -17.12 11.40
C ASN A 385 -0.65 -16.19 11.28
N CYS A 386 0.23 -16.46 10.31
CA CYS A 386 1.36 -15.60 9.98
C CYS A 386 1.66 -15.66 8.47
N ILE A 387 2.45 -14.69 8.02
CA ILE A 387 2.99 -14.62 6.68
C ILE A 387 4.51 -14.85 6.77
N CYS A 388 5.01 -15.84 6.04
CA CYS A 388 6.43 -16.14 5.98
C CYS A 388 7.07 -15.46 4.77
N TYR A 389 8.18 -14.76 4.99
CA TYR A 389 8.98 -14.10 3.96
C TYR A 389 10.39 -14.70 3.92
N THR A 390 11.01 -14.72 2.74
CA THR A 390 12.48 -14.88 2.66
C THR A 390 13.16 -13.67 3.29
N GLY A 391 12.89 -12.51 2.75
CA GLY A 391 13.21 -11.17 3.18
C GLY A 391 12.16 -10.21 2.66
N THR A 392 12.09 -8.99 3.18
CA THR A 392 11.27 -7.89 2.67
C THR A 392 12.07 -7.06 1.65
N HIS A 393 11.48 -6.00 1.12
CA HIS A 393 12.19 -5.03 0.26
C HIS A 393 13.35 -4.30 0.97
N ASP A 394 13.39 -4.34 2.31
CA ASP A 394 14.44 -3.75 3.15
C ASP A 394 15.59 -4.71 3.43
N ASN A 395 15.40 -5.99 3.13
CA ASN A 395 16.41 -7.01 3.30
C ASN A 395 17.28 -7.17 2.03
N SER A 396 18.45 -7.73 2.18
CA SER A 396 19.27 -8.20 1.05
C SER A 396 18.56 -9.32 0.31
N PRO A 397 18.65 -9.45 -1.02
CA PRO A 397 18.30 -10.70 -1.68
C PRO A 397 19.11 -11.87 -1.10
N LEU A 398 18.54 -13.08 -1.06
CA LEU A 398 19.16 -14.26 -0.43
C LEU A 398 20.59 -14.55 -0.90
N ALA A 399 20.87 -14.34 -2.19
CA ALA A 399 22.23 -14.54 -2.72
C ALA A 399 23.24 -13.52 -2.18
N LEU A 400 22.80 -12.29 -1.83
CA LEU A 400 23.62 -11.30 -1.16
C LEU A 400 23.69 -11.58 0.33
N TRP A 401 22.58 -11.88 1.00
CA TRP A 401 22.55 -12.27 2.41
C TRP A 401 23.51 -13.43 2.72
N ARG A 402 23.56 -14.44 1.85
CA ARG A 402 24.53 -15.54 1.97
C ARG A 402 25.99 -15.07 2.03
N GLN A 403 26.32 -13.93 1.42
CA GLN A 403 27.68 -13.37 1.39
C GLN A 403 27.96 -12.45 2.59
N GLU A 404 26.93 -11.75 3.08
CA GLU A 404 27.04 -10.72 4.13
C GLU A 404 26.85 -11.30 5.54
N ALA A 405 26.02 -12.33 5.70
CA ALA A 405 25.72 -12.93 6.99
C ALA A 405 26.93 -13.66 7.59
N ASP A 406 26.93 -13.79 8.92
CA ASP A 406 27.94 -14.56 9.64
C ASP A 406 27.99 -16.01 9.07
N PRO A 407 29.18 -16.55 8.80
CA PRO A 407 29.30 -17.94 8.35
C PRO A 407 28.64 -18.98 9.25
N ALA A 408 28.55 -18.72 10.55
CA ALA A 408 27.85 -19.58 11.51
C ALA A 408 26.35 -19.58 11.29
N ASP A 409 25.76 -18.42 10.94
CA ASP A 409 24.33 -18.28 10.65
C ASP A 409 23.98 -19.02 9.35
N ILE A 410 24.84 -18.91 8.32
CA ILE A 410 24.70 -19.67 7.07
C ILE A 410 24.83 -21.18 7.31
N ALA A 411 25.76 -21.60 8.16
CA ALA A 411 25.91 -23.02 8.52
C ALA A 411 24.66 -23.53 9.27
N PHE A 412 24.12 -22.72 10.19
CA PHE A 412 22.89 -23.04 10.92
C PHE A 412 21.68 -23.14 9.95
N ALA A 413 21.53 -22.20 9.01
CA ALA A 413 20.48 -22.28 8.00
C ALA A 413 20.57 -23.57 7.16
N LYS A 414 21.79 -23.91 6.72
CA LYS A 414 22.04 -25.15 5.95
C LYS A 414 21.67 -26.41 6.73
N GLU A 415 22.08 -26.52 7.98
CA GLU A 415 21.78 -27.66 8.83
C GLU A 415 20.29 -27.75 9.10
N TYR A 416 19.67 -26.65 9.54
CA TYR A 416 18.26 -26.61 9.93
C TYR A 416 17.31 -26.94 8.79
N LEU A 417 17.55 -26.40 7.57
CA LEU A 417 16.70 -26.62 6.41
C LEU A 417 17.13 -27.80 5.54
N GLY A 418 18.26 -28.45 5.86
CA GLY A 418 18.82 -29.54 5.05
C GLY A 418 19.22 -29.09 3.66
N LEU A 419 19.81 -27.89 3.54
CA LEU A 419 20.21 -27.34 2.23
C LEU A 419 21.35 -28.17 1.62
N ASN A 420 21.29 -28.35 0.31
CA ASN A 420 22.29 -29.11 -0.45
C ASN A 420 22.63 -28.39 -1.77
N ASP A 421 23.76 -28.78 -2.37
CA ASP A 421 24.26 -28.10 -3.57
C ASP A 421 23.48 -28.47 -4.85
N GLU A 422 22.76 -29.60 -4.86
CA GLU A 422 21.92 -30.01 -6.00
C GLU A 422 20.68 -29.10 -6.13
N GLU A 423 20.01 -28.80 -5.02
CA GLU A 423 18.87 -27.89 -4.97
C GLU A 423 19.29 -26.41 -5.11
N GLY A 424 20.45 -26.08 -4.54
CA GLY A 424 20.93 -24.71 -4.42
C GLY A 424 20.44 -23.97 -3.16
N PHE A 425 21.18 -22.93 -2.76
CA PHE A 425 20.94 -22.23 -1.50
C PHE A 425 19.59 -21.51 -1.49
N ASN A 426 19.32 -20.65 -2.48
CA ASN A 426 18.10 -19.85 -2.53
C ASN A 426 16.85 -20.73 -2.59
N ARG A 427 16.87 -21.74 -3.46
CA ARG A 427 15.74 -22.67 -3.61
C ARG A 427 15.45 -23.44 -2.33
N GLY A 428 16.49 -23.89 -1.62
CA GLY A 428 16.32 -24.56 -0.34
C GLY A 428 15.72 -23.69 0.75
N ILE A 429 16.10 -22.39 0.83
CA ILE A 429 15.47 -21.42 1.74
C ILE A 429 14.00 -21.21 1.36
N ILE A 430 13.69 -21.00 0.08
CA ILE A 430 12.31 -20.83 -0.43
C ILE A 430 11.48 -22.07 -0.09
N ARG A 431 11.98 -23.29 -0.36
CA ARG A 431 11.32 -24.54 0.00
C ARG A 431 11.07 -24.61 1.51
N GLY A 432 12.06 -24.21 2.31
CA GLY A 432 11.93 -24.17 3.77
C GLY A 432 10.78 -23.29 4.25
N GLY A 433 10.68 -22.08 3.68
CA GLY A 433 9.57 -21.16 3.95
C GLY A 433 8.22 -21.68 3.49
N MET A 434 8.15 -22.19 2.26
CA MET A 434 6.92 -22.77 1.70
C MET A 434 6.45 -24.04 2.46
N SER A 435 7.35 -24.78 3.07
CA SER A 435 6.98 -25.98 3.86
C SER A 435 6.51 -25.65 5.29
N SER A 436 6.62 -24.40 5.72
CA SER A 436 6.11 -23.95 7.03
C SER A 436 4.57 -24.01 7.09
N VAL A 437 4.02 -23.84 8.30
CA VAL A 437 2.54 -23.77 8.50
C VAL A 437 1.94 -22.41 8.22
N ALA A 438 2.76 -21.42 7.80
CA ALA A 438 2.29 -20.08 7.49
C ALA A 438 1.16 -20.07 6.44
N LYS A 439 0.16 -19.21 6.63
CA LYS A 439 -0.95 -19.03 5.67
C LYS A 439 -0.47 -18.63 4.29
N LEU A 440 0.52 -17.77 4.25
CA LEU A 440 1.07 -17.22 3.01
C LEU A 440 2.59 -17.22 3.10
N PHE A 441 3.23 -17.57 2.00
CA PHE A 441 4.65 -17.40 1.79
C PHE A 441 4.89 -16.37 0.70
N VAL A 442 5.80 -15.41 0.93
CA VAL A 442 6.19 -14.39 -0.05
C VAL A 442 7.71 -14.33 -0.15
N ALA A 443 8.24 -14.36 -1.36
CA ALA A 443 9.67 -14.14 -1.61
C ALA A 443 9.86 -12.98 -2.58
N GLN A 444 11.02 -12.32 -2.50
CA GLN A 444 11.43 -11.32 -3.48
C GLN A 444 11.66 -11.98 -4.84
N MET A 445 11.32 -11.30 -5.93
CA MET A 445 11.60 -11.82 -7.28
C MET A 445 13.09 -12.07 -7.49
N GLN A 446 13.96 -11.27 -6.88
CA GLN A 446 15.41 -11.41 -6.91
C GLN A 446 15.88 -12.76 -6.34
N ASP A 447 15.15 -13.32 -5.36
CA ASP A 447 15.51 -14.60 -4.75
C ASP A 447 15.32 -15.78 -5.71
N TYR A 448 14.24 -15.76 -6.49
CA TYR A 448 13.97 -16.75 -7.53
C TYR A 448 14.98 -16.67 -8.68
N LEU A 449 15.45 -15.47 -8.98
CA LEU A 449 16.45 -15.21 -10.02
C LEU A 449 17.89 -15.37 -9.53
N GLU A 450 18.09 -15.70 -8.25
CA GLU A 450 19.41 -15.83 -7.60
C GLU A 450 20.30 -14.58 -7.75
N LEU A 451 19.67 -13.39 -7.75
CA LEU A 451 20.37 -12.11 -7.91
C LEU A 451 21.00 -11.68 -6.58
N GLY A 452 22.26 -11.25 -6.64
CA GLY A 452 23.03 -10.82 -5.46
C GLY A 452 23.30 -9.31 -5.43
N ALA A 453 24.58 -8.96 -5.28
CA ALA A 453 25.03 -7.57 -5.17
C ALA A 453 24.52 -6.68 -6.33
N GLY A 454 24.10 -5.45 -6.00
CA GLY A 454 23.55 -4.49 -6.97
C GLY A 454 22.06 -4.69 -7.31
N HIS A 455 21.38 -5.67 -6.68
CA HIS A 455 19.98 -5.96 -6.96
C HIS A 455 19.05 -5.74 -5.74
N ARG A 456 19.55 -5.11 -4.69
CA ARG A 456 18.77 -4.75 -3.51
C ARG A 456 17.75 -3.66 -3.86
N THR A 457 16.54 -3.76 -3.29
CA THR A 457 15.48 -2.77 -3.51
C THR A 457 15.70 -1.54 -2.66
N ASN A 458 15.94 -1.73 -1.35
CA ASN A 458 16.20 -0.67 -0.38
C ASN A 458 17.26 -1.11 0.64
N GLU A 459 18.07 -0.15 1.08
CA GLU A 459 18.99 -0.30 2.20
C GLU A 459 18.65 0.74 3.25
N PRO A 460 17.98 0.34 4.35
CA PRO A 460 17.58 1.25 5.40
C PRO A 460 18.76 2.06 5.96
N GLY A 461 18.53 3.35 6.23
CA GLY A 461 19.56 4.25 6.75
C GLY A 461 20.45 4.88 5.68
N THR A 462 20.32 4.52 4.41
CA THR A 462 21.04 5.16 3.29
C THR A 462 20.16 6.21 2.58
N GLN A 463 20.81 7.23 1.99
CA GLN A 463 20.08 8.32 1.31
C GLN A 463 20.05 8.22 -0.21
N SER A 464 20.73 7.26 -0.80
CA SER A 464 20.85 7.12 -2.25
C SER A 464 21.05 5.65 -2.67
N GLY A 465 20.75 5.35 -3.93
CA GLY A 465 20.91 4.01 -4.49
C GLY A 465 19.71 3.09 -4.27
N ASN A 466 18.68 3.55 -3.55
CA ASN A 466 17.47 2.80 -3.26
C ASN A 466 16.40 2.96 -4.34
N TRP A 467 15.45 2.03 -4.38
CA TRP A 467 14.24 2.06 -5.22
C TRP A 467 14.51 2.07 -6.72
N GLN A 468 15.71 1.63 -7.16
CA GLN A 468 16.16 1.75 -8.53
C GLN A 468 16.21 0.42 -9.29
N TRP A 469 16.35 -0.71 -8.60
CA TRP A 469 16.50 -2.01 -9.23
C TRP A 469 15.33 -2.35 -10.17
N ARG A 470 15.67 -2.91 -11.34
CA ARG A 470 14.69 -3.34 -12.34
C ARG A 470 15.04 -4.71 -12.93
N LEU A 471 13.98 -5.46 -13.20
CA LEU A 471 14.02 -6.67 -14.00
C LEU A 471 14.38 -6.34 -15.47
N LEU A 472 15.18 -7.18 -16.10
CA LEU A 472 15.45 -7.05 -17.54
C LEU A 472 14.44 -7.84 -18.39
N PRO A 473 14.18 -7.40 -19.61
CA PRO A 473 13.40 -8.19 -20.55
C PRO A 473 14.00 -9.59 -20.76
N GLY A 474 13.16 -10.63 -20.66
CA GLY A 474 13.58 -12.02 -20.87
C GLY A 474 14.09 -12.75 -19.63
N GLU A 475 14.18 -12.13 -18.46
CA GLU A 475 14.53 -12.82 -17.21
C GLU A 475 13.37 -13.66 -16.65
N LEU A 476 12.12 -13.31 -16.96
CA LEU A 476 10.97 -14.15 -16.70
C LEU A 476 10.80 -15.15 -17.83
N THR A 477 11.30 -16.36 -17.64
CA THR A 477 11.20 -17.40 -18.67
C THR A 477 10.10 -18.39 -18.34
N PRO A 478 9.48 -19.03 -19.35
CA PRO A 478 8.52 -20.13 -19.11
C PRO A 478 9.15 -21.27 -18.30
N GLU A 479 10.43 -21.57 -18.54
CA GLU A 479 11.15 -22.60 -17.81
C GLU A 479 11.25 -22.25 -16.31
N LEU A 480 11.43 -20.96 -15.94
CA LEU A 480 11.40 -20.52 -14.56
C LEU A 480 10.02 -20.76 -13.94
N ALA A 481 8.95 -20.47 -14.67
CA ALA A 481 7.59 -20.68 -14.19
C ALA A 481 7.20 -22.18 -14.09
N GLU A 482 7.63 -23.00 -15.06
CA GLU A 482 7.24 -24.42 -15.16
C GLU A 482 8.16 -25.37 -14.41
N ALA A 483 9.48 -25.11 -14.46
CA ALA A 483 10.52 -26.06 -14.03
C ALA A 483 10.88 -25.92 -12.54
N ASP A 484 10.50 -24.83 -11.89
CA ASP A 484 10.78 -24.68 -10.47
C ASP A 484 9.58 -25.19 -9.63
N PRO A 485 9.66 -26.43 -9.11
CA PRO A 485 8.61 -26.96 -8.22
C PRO A 485 8.45 -26.11 -6.95
N HIS A 486 9.42 -25.23 -6.65
CA HIS A 486 9.38 -24.34 -5.50
C HIS A 486 8.60 -23.04 -5.76
N LEU A 487 8.31 -22.71 -7.02
CA LEU A 487 7.34 -21.65 -7.35
C LEU A 487 5.91 -22.07 -7.07
N ARG A 488 5.63 -23.37 -7.00
CA ARG A 488 4.27 -23.89 -6.73
C ARG A 488 4.10 -24.22 -5.26
N PRO A 489 2.97 -23.83 -4.62
CA PRO A 489 2.68 -24.18 -3.24
C PRO A 489 2.81 -25.70 -3.02
N ILE A 490 3.61 -26.12 -2.05
CA ILE A 490 3.78 -27.53 -1.70
C ILE A 490 2.43 -28.10 -1.23
N GLY A 491 1.92 -29.12 -1.93
CA GLY A 491 0.71 -29.83 -1.57
C GLY A 491 -0.49 -29.60 -2.49
N LEU A 492 -0.44 -28.64 -3.42
CA LEU A 492 -1.45 -28.52 -4.47
C LEU A 492 -1.03 -29.38 -5.68
N LYS A 493 -1.38 -30.67 -5.66
CA LYS A 493 -1.37 -31.45 -6.91
C LYS A 493 -2.46 -30.86 -7.80
N SER A 494 -2.07 -30.33 -8.95
CA SER A 494 -3.01 -29.99 -10.02
C SER A 494 -3.69 -31.29 -10.46
N ASN A 495 -4.84 -31.59 -9.88
CA ASN A 495 -5.73 -32.57 -10.47
C ASN A 495 -6.25 -31.94 -11.76
N GLY A 496 -5.71 -32.36 -12.90
CA GLY A 496 -6.08 -31.91 -14.25
C GLY A 496 -7.53 -32.22 -14.66
N ARG A 497 -8.47 -32.27 -13.70
CA ARG A 497 -9.89 -32.48 -13.89
C ARG A 497 -10.81 -31.34 -13.43
N ASP A 498 -10.30 -30.35 -12.71
CA ASP A 498 -11.15 -29.31 -12.07
C ASP A 498 -11.31 -28.01 -12.88
N ARG A 499 -10.85 -27.95 -14.14
CA ARG A 499 -11.14 -26.78 -15.00
C ARG A 499 -12.63 -26.65 -15.41
N ALA A 500 -13.47 -27.66 -15.15
CA ALA A 500 -14.87 -27.63 -15.52
C ALA A 500 -15.84 -27.27 -14.38
N ASP A 501 -15.47 -27.46 -13.12
CA ASP A 501 -16.39 -27.29 -11.97
C ASP A 501 -16.23 -26.05 -11.13
N ALA A 502 -15.10 -25.30 -11.26
CA ALA A 502 -14.91 -24.05 -10.53
C ALA A 502 -15.88 -22.91 -10.94
N ARG A 503 -16.54 -23.04 -12.09
CA ARG A 503 -17.60 -22.11 -12.52
C ARG A 503 -18.92 -22.27 -11.78
N SER A 504 -19.13 -23.35 -11.02
CA SER A 504 -20.40 -23.62 -10.35
C SER A 504 -20.46 -23.23 -8.87
N LEU A 505 -19.32 -22.91 -8.23
CA LEU A 505 -19.27 -22.58 -6.80
C LEU A 505 -19.38 -21.09 -6.48
N PHE A 506 -19.25 -20.20 -7.45
CA PHE A 506 -19.44 -18.76 -7.28
C PHE A 506 -20.50 -18.18 -8.23
N SER A 507 -21.66 -18.83 -8.32
CA SER A 507 -22.85 -18.14 -8.81
C SER A 507 -23.48 -17.40 -7.63
N TRP A 508 -23.02 -16.21 -7.30
CA TRP A 508 -23.80 -15.28 -6.50
C TRP A 508 -25.08 -14.99 -7.27
N LYS A 509 -26.20 -15.51 -6.76
CA LYS A 509 -27.50 -15.13 -7.30
C LYS A 509 -27.67 -13.63 -7.06
N GLU A 510 -28.17 -12.93 -8.04
CA GLU A 510 -28.48 -11.47 -8.02
C GLU A 510 -29.27 -11.01 -6.78
N LYS A 511 -29.76 -11.96 -5.95
CA LYS A 511 -30.51 -11.73 -4.72
C LYS A 511 -29.65 -11.35 -3.51
N ASP A 512 -28.34 -11.55 -3.55
CA ASP A 512 -27.45 -11.35 -2.39
C ASP A 512 -26.57 -10.09 -2.49
N MET A 513 -26.77 -9.26 -3.52
CA MET A 513 -26.10 -7.97 -3.61
C MET A 513 -26.69 -6.97 -2.63
N ILE A 514 -25.85 -6.45 -1.73
CA ILE A 514 -26.19 -5.30 -0.90
C ILE A 514 -26.29 -4.09 -1.83
N ARG A 515 -27.52 -3.55 -1.97
CA ARG A 515 -27.75 -2.31 -2.72
C ARG A 515 -27.85 -1.17 -1.71
N VAL A 516 -26.96 -0.20 -1.84
CA VAL A 516 -27.01 1.04 -1.06
C VAL A 516 -27.87 2.05 -1.80
N TYR A 517 -28.85 2.64 -1.13
CA TYR A 517 -29.75 3.63 -1.69
C TYR A 517 -29.76 4.91 -0.83
N GLU A 518 -29.79 6.03 -1.49
CA GLU A 518 -30.15 7.29 -0.84
C GLU A 518 -31.67 7.33 -0.62
N VAL A 519 -32.09 7.49 0.62
CA VAL A 519 -33.52 7.56 0.97
C VAL A 519 -34.01 9.00 0.95
N ARG A 520 -34.49 9.47 -0.20
CA ARG A 520 -35.03 10.84 -0.39
C ARG A 520 -36.46 11.01 0.09
N ARG A 521 -37.24 9.92 0.24
CA ARG A 521 -38.62 9.96 0.71
C ARG A 521 -38.80 9.01 1.89
N ARG A 522 -39.29 9.56 3.01
CA ARG A 522 -39.47 8.85 4.28
C ARG A 522 -40.87 8.20 4.38
N GLU A 523 -41.16 7.30 3.47
CA GLU A 523 -42.39 6.53 3.47
C GLU A 523 -42.41 5.53 4.65
N ALA A 524 -43.57 5.30 5.26
CA ALA A 524 -43.70 4.45 6.44
C ALA A 524 -43.16 3.01 6.23
N ALA A 525 -43.34 2.46 5.05
CA ALA A 525 -42.79 1.13 4.70
C ALA A 525 -41.26 1.10 4.68
N ARG A 526 -40.62 2.17 4.20
CA ARG A 526 -39.18 2.32 4.14
C ARG A 526 -38.56 2.52 5.52
N MET A 527 -39.24 3.33 6.37
CA MET A 527 -38.84 3.52 7.76
C MET A 527 -38.91 2.21 8.55
N ALA A 528 -39.90 1.37 8.28
CA ALA A 528 -40.02 0.05 8.90
C ALA A 528 -38.86 -0.88 8.47
N GLN A 529 -38.42 -0.80 7.21
CA GLN A 529 -37.22 -1.55 6.71
C GLN A 529 -35.95 -1.09 7.41
N LEU A 530 -35.71 0.22 7.51
CA LEU A 530 -34.52 0.77 8.18
C LEU A 530 -34.49 0.39 9.67
N LEU A 531 -35.64 0.42 10.35
CA LEU A 531 -35.76 -0.08 11.72
C LEU A 531 -35.41 -1.57 11.84
N GLY A 532 -35.85 -2.38 10.88
CA GLY A 532 -35.52 -3.82 10.84
C GLY A 532 -34.01 -4.07 10.65
N VAL A 533 -33.36 -3.33 9.75
CA VAL A 533 -31.90 -3.40 9.54
C VAL A 533 -31.15 -2.95 10.79
N TRP A 534 -31.55 -1.82 11.39
CA TRP A 534 -30.96 -1.34 12.64
C TRP A 534 -31.07 -2.38 13.77
N GLU A 535 -32.25 -2.95 13.98
CA GLU A 535 -32.47 -3.96 15.03
C GLU A 535 -31.66 -5.22 14.79
N ALA A 536 -31.60 -5.71 13.55
CA ALA A 536 -30.78 -6.86 13.19
C ALA A 536 -29.28 -6.59 13.44
N SER A 537 -28.79 -5.42 13.07
CA SER A 537 -27.41 -4.99 13.31
C SER A 537 -27.10 -4.91 14.81
N VAL A 538 -27.98 -4.28 15.59
CA VAL A 538 -27.81 -4.17 17.05
C VAL A 538 -27.78 -5.54 17.71
N ARG A 539 -28.65 -6.46 17.30
CA ARG A 539 -28.67 -7.83 17.82
C ARG A 539 -27.41 -8.62 17.46
N ALA A 540 -26.87 -8.39 16.27
CA ALA A 540 -25.65 -9.07 15.81
C ALA A 540 -24.38 -8.53 16.48
N THR A 541 -24.33 -7.24 16.82
CA THR A 541 -23.10 -6.56 17.27
C THR A 541 -23.07 -6.16 18.74
N ARG A 542 -24.21 -6.19 19.46
CA ARG A 542 -24.35 -5.69 20.84
C ARG A 542 -24.82 -6.76 21.80
N LEU A 543 -23.94 -7.73 22.10
CA LEU A 543 -24.21 -8.84 23.03
C LEU A 543 -24.51 -8.40 24.48
N PHE A 544 -24.25 -7.13 24.84
CA PHE A 544 -24.45 -6.61 26.20
C PHE A 544 -25.77 -5.84 26.39
N LEU A 545 -26.56 -5.64 25.34
CA LEU A 545 -27.88 -5.00 25.48
C LEU A 545 -28.96 -6.06 25.73
N SER A 546 -29.74 -5.86 26.76
CA SER A 546 -30.90 -6.69 27.05
C SER A 546 -32.04 -6.45 26.04
N GLU A 547 -32.91 -7.41 25.88
CA GLU A 547 -34.13 -7.30 25.06
C GLU A 547 -35.00 -6.08 25.43
N GLN A 548 -35.01 -5.69 26.69
CA GLN A 548 -35.75 -4.53 27.16
C GLN A 548 -35.12 -3.21 26.70
N GLU A 549 -33.79 -3.15 26.69
CA GLU A 549 -33.04 -1.98 26.19
C GLU A 549 -33.14 -1.85 24.68
N ILE A 550 -33.07 -2.95 23.93
CA ILE A 550 -33.27 -2.94 22.47
C ILE A 550 -34.67 -2.41 22.12
N ARG A 551 -35.71 -2.88 22.81
CA ARG A 551 -37.09 -2.37 22.60
C ARG A 551 -37.22 -0.90 22.92
N ARG A 552 -36.57 -0.42 23.99
CA ARG A 552 -36.55 0.98 24.38
C ARG A 552 -35.83 1.84 23.32
N LEU A 553 -34.66 1.45 22.86
CA LEU A 553 -33.92 2.15 21.84
C LEU A 553 -34.68 2.17 20.50
N ARG A 554 -35.32 1.07 20.11
CA ARG A 554 -36.11 0.96 18.89
C ARG A 554 -37.21 2.05 18.79
N SER A 555 -37.82 2.46 19.91
CA SER A 555 -38.84 3.49 19.91
C SER A 555 -38.32 4.90 19.60
N HIS A 556 -37.00 5.14 19.75
CA HIS A 556 -36.34 6.42 19.51
C HIS A 556 -35.68 6.53 18.13
N VAL A 557 -35.38 5.39 17.47
CA VAL A 557 -34.71 5.36 16.17
C VAL A 557 -35.46 6.10 15.07
N PRO A 558 -36.80 6.05 14.96
CA PRO A 558 -37.53 6.83 13.95
C PRO A 558 -37.33 8.34 14.09
N GLN A 559 -37.22 8.84 15.33
CA GLN A 559 -37.00 10.27 15.59
C GLN A 559 -35.54 10.66 15.22
N ALA A 560 -34.59 9.80 15.53
CA ALA A 560 -33.19 10.00 15.13
C ALA A 560 -33.04 10.02 13.61
N LEU A 561 -33.64 9.05 12.90
CA LEU A 561 -33.63 8.99 11.44
C LEU A 561 -34.40 10.15 10.79
N ALA A 562 -35.37 10.75 11.50
CA ALA A 562 -36.10 11.93 11.02
C ALA A 562 -35.25 13.20 11.03
N GLY A 563 -34.19 13.25 11.84
CA GLY A 563 -33.25 14.38 11.93
C GLY A 563 -32.02 14.29 11.03
N VAL A 564 -31.87 13.24 10.23
CA VAL A 564 -30.73 13.04 9.34
C VAL A 564 -31.12 13.45 7.92
N ASP A 565 -30.30 14.25 7.26
CA ASP A 565 -30.58 14.74 5.88
C ASP A 565 -30.48 13.64 4.82
N ILE A 566 -29.66 12.61 5.07
CA ILE A 566 -29.46 11.42 4.20
C ILE A 566 -29.48 10.17 5.10
N CYS A 567 -30.24 9.17 4.70
CA CYS A 567 -30.31 7.88 5.38
C CYS A 567 -29.86 6.76 4.46
#